data_9ca1dd9bb9e765845c83ac5ff7b14824
#
_entry.id   9ca1dd9bb9e765845c83ac5ff7b14824
#
_cell.length_a   1.000
_cell.length_b   1.000
_cell.length_c   1.000
_cell.angle_alpha   90.00
_cell.angle_beta   90.00
_cell.angle_gamma   90.00
#
_symmetry.space_group_name_H-M   'P 1'
#
loop_
_entity.id
_entity.type
_entity.pdbx_description
1 polymer ?
#
loop_
_entity_poly.entity_id
_entity_poly.type
_entity_poly.pdbx_seq_one_letter_code
_entity_poly.pdbx_strand_id
1 'polypeptide(L)'
;KRKTMQIKVKYFAMLREALDCDEETVTIPETVKTVGELKAWLTDKDDTHRAAFTSVKRIRAAVNGVMAQDAAALKDGDETAYFPPVTGG
;
A
#
# COMPACT_ATOMS: atom_id res chain seq x y z
N LYS A 1 23.81 -4.99 9.36
CA LYS A 1 22.57 -5.65 9.59
C LYS A 1 21.37 -4.84 9.09
N ARG A 2 20.53 -5.46 8.32
CA ARG A 2 19.45 -4.75 7.68
C ARG A 2 18.29 -4.53 8.62
N LYS A 3 17.81 -3.31 8.64
CA LYS A 3 16.64 -2.95 9.43
C LYS A 3 15.51 -2.51 8.54
N THR A 4 15.50 -2.95 7.29
CA THR A 4 14.50 -2.53 6.32
C THR A 4 14.00 -3.74 5.53
N MET A 5 12.85 -3.53 4.89
CA MET A 5 12.27 -4.52 3.98
C MET A 5 11.93 -3.84 2.68
N GLN A 6 11.96 -4.59 1.60
CA GLN A 6 11.52 -4.08 0.31
C GLN A 6 10.17 -4.68 -0.02
N ILE A 7 9.23 -3.82 -0.35
CA ILE A 7 7.87 -4.23 -0.69
C ILE A 7 7.53 -3.64 -2.05
N LYS A 8 7.02 -4.48 -2.94
CA LYS A 8 6.46 -3.98 -4.19
C LYS A 8 5.03 -3.57 -3.93
N VAL A 9 4.69 -2.32 -4.23
CA VAL A 9 3.36 -1.80 -4.00
C VAL A 9 2.71 -1.53 -5.33
N LYS A 10 1.51 -2.07 -5.53
CA LYS A 10 0.74 -1.85 -6.75
C LYS A 10 -0.47 -1.00 -6.44
N TYR A 11 -0.81 -0.13 -7.35
CA TYR A 11 -1.93 0.79 -7.23
C TYR A 11 -2.91 0.57 -8.37
N PHE A 12 -4.18 0.68 -8.07
CA PHE A 12 -5.22 0.45 -9.07
C PHE A 12 -6.23 1.59 -9.07
N ALA A 13 -6.86 1.80 -10.22
CA ALA A 13 -7.98 2.73 -10.39
C ALA A 13 -7.60 4.14 -9.92
N MET A 14 -8.39 4.72 -9.03
CA MET A 14 -8.18 6.10 -8.61
C MET A 14 -6.84 6.33 -7.94
N LEU A 15 -6.35 5.32 -7.23
CA LEU A 15 -5.02 5.45 -6.61
C LEU A 15 -3.93 5.52 -7.67
N ARG A 16 -4.04 4.68 -8.68
CA ARG A 16 -3.06 4.70 -9.77
C ARG A 16 -3.08 6.03 -10.49
N GLU A 17 -4.27 6.58 -10.70
CA GLU A 17 -4.39 7.87 -11.39
C GLU A 17 -3.83 9.00 -10.54
N ALA A 18 -4.15 9.00 -9.25
CA ALA A 18 -3.72 10.06 -8.35
C ALA A 18 -2.20 10.06 -8.17
N LEU A 19 -1.60 8.89 -8.17
CA LEU A 19 -0.15 8.76 -7.99
C LEU A 19 0.61 8.80 -9.30
N ASP A 20 -0.09 8.69 -10.42
CA ASP A 20 0.51 8.61 -11.75
C ASP A 20 1.55 7.48 -11.79
N CYS A 21 1.19 6.34 -11.20
CA CYS A 21 2.11 5.25 -11.00
C CYS A 21 1.30 3.99 -10.75
N ASP A 22 1.59 2.91 -11.48
CA ASP A 22 0.85 1.67 -11.26
C ASP A 22 1.57 0.72 -10.30
N GLU A 23 2.87 0.90 -10.11
CA GLU A 23 3.57 0.13 -9.08
C GLU A 23 4.90 0.80 -8.75
N GLU A 24 5.37 0.56 -7.55
CA GLU A 24 6.69 1.03 -7.11
C GLU A 24 7.21 0.09 -6.04
N THR A 25 8.53 0.01 -5.94
CA THR A 25 9.15 -0.75 -4.87
C THR A 25 9.61 0.25 -3.81
N VAL A 26 9.19 0.02 -2.58
CA VAL A 26 9.57 0.91 -1.48
C VAL A 26 10.43 0.14 -0.48
N THR A 27 11.35 0.87 0.13
CA THR A 27 12.17 0.34 1.21
C THR A 27 11.62 0.90 2.51
N ILE A 28 11.10 0.04 3.36
CA ILE A 28 10.41 0.46 4.58
C ILE A 28 11.16 -0.05 5.80
N PRO A 29 11.04 0.66 6.94
CA PRO A 29 11.66 0.16 8.18
C PRO A 29 10.99 -1.13 8.63
N GLU A 30 11.74 -1.96 9.33
CA GLU A 30 11.20 -3.21 9.86
C GLU A 30 10.08 -2.99 10.86
N THR A 31 9.96 -1.79 11.38
CA THR A 31 8.86 -1.46 12.29
C THR A 31 7.52 -1.40 11.59
N VAL A 32 7.51 -1.28 10.26
CA VAL A 32 6.28 -1.33 9.46
C VAL A 32 6.02 -2.79 9.16
N LYS A 33 5.10 -3.42 9.88
CA LYS A 33 4.95 -4.87 9.86
C LYS A 33 3.65 -5.34 9.25
N THR A 34 2.69 -4.46 9.08
CA THR A 34 1.37 -4.85 8.59
C THR A 34 0.94 -4.01 7.40
N VAL A 35 -0.09 -4.51 6.71
CA VAL A 35 -0.68 -3.80 5.58
C VAL A 35 -1.14 -2.41 5.98
N GLY A 36 -1.79 -2.29 7.15
CA GLY A 36 -2.27 -0.99 7.62
C GLY A 36 -1.13 -0.04 7.96
N GLU A 37 -0.06 -0.57 8.56
CA GLU A 37 1.11 0.25 8.86
C GLU A 37 1.80 0.70 7.58
N LEU A 38 1.85 -0.16 6.57
CA LEU A 38 2.41 0.24 5.28
C LEU A 38 1.58 1.34 4.64
N LYS A 39 0.26 1.23 4.72
CA LYS A 39 -0.61 2.25 4.18
C LYS A 39 -0.36 3.60 4.85
N ALA A 40 -0.22 3.60 6.17
CA ALA A 40 0.09 4.82 6.90
C ALA A 40 1.45 5.38 6.51
N TRP A 41 2.44 4.50 6.35
CA TRP A 41 3.77 4.92 5.94
C TRP A 41 3.75 5.58 4.55
N LEU A 42 3.00 4.97 3.62
CA LEU A 42 2.85 5.54 2.28
C LEU A 42 2.12 6.87 2.31
N THR A 43 1.09 6.97 3.14
CA THR A 43 0.34 8.22 3.28
C THR A 43 1.24 9.36 3.74
N ASP A 44 2.18 9.06 4.61
CA ASP A 44 3.09 10.07 5.15
C ASP A 44 4.36 10.27 4.31
N LYS A 45 4.50 9.52 3.23
CA LYS A 45 5.73 9.52 2.45
C LYS A 45 5.97 10.87 1.76
N ASP A 46 4.93 11.42 1.16
CA ASP A 46 5.00 12.73 0.51
C ASP A 46 3.58 13.24 0.27
N ASP A 47 3.50 14.46 -0.23
CA ASP A 47 2.19 15.10 -0.41
C ASP A 47 1.34 14.39 -1.45
N THR A 48 1.97 13.88 -2.50
CA THR A 48 1.24 13.17 -3.55
C THR A 48 0.59 11.89 -2.99
N HIS A 49 1.36 11.13 -2.21
CA HIS A 49 0.81 9.92 -1.59
C HIS A 49 -0.26 10.27 -0.57
N ARG A 50 -0.03 11.32 0.21
CA ARG A 50 -1.04 11.74 1.19
C ARG A 50 -2.35 12.11 0.51
N ALA A 51 -2.28 12.90 -0.54
CA ALA A 51 -3.49 13.29 -1.27
C ALA A 51 -4.21 12.08 -1.84
N ALA A 52 -3.45 11.15 -2.43
CA ALA A 52 -4.05 9.97 -3.04
C ALA A 52 -4.75 9.10 -2.00
N PHE A 53 -4.05 8.80 -0.90
CA PHE A 53 -4.59 7.87 0.10
C PHE A 53 -5.70 8.49 0.94
N THR A 54 -5.75 9.81 1.06
CA THR A 54 -6.83 10.45 1.79
C THR A 54 -8.05 10.74 0.93
N SER A 55 -7.88 10.78 -0.40
CA SER A 55 -9.00 11.05 -1.30
C SER A 55 -9.88 9.83 -1.53
N VAL A 56 -9.38 8.65 -1.25
CA VAL A 56 -10.13 7.40 -1.46
C VAL A 56 -10.50 6.83 -0.10
N LYS A 57 -11.80 6.62 0.10
CA LYS A 57 -12.28 6.05 1.34
C LYS A 57 -12.22 4.53 1.27
N ARG A 58 -11.94 3.89 2.38
CA ARG A 58 -12.01 2.43 2.51
C ARG A 58 -11.10 1.73 1.51
N ILE A 59 -9.85 2.15 1.48
CA ILE A 59 -8.88 1.50 0.61
C ILE A 59 -8.73 0.04 1.05
N ARG A 60 -8.82 -0.86 0.06
CA ARG A 60 -8.66 -2.29 0.27
C ARG A 60 -7.27 -2.71 -0.13
N ALA A 61 -6.86 -3.89 0.30
CA ALA A 61 -5.52 -4.37 0.02
C ALA A 61 -5.50 -5.86 -0.24
N ALA A 62 -4.49 -6.29 -1.00
CA ALA A 62 -4.19 -7.70 -1.20
C ALA A 62 -2.69 -7.89 -1.06
N VAL A 63 -2.28 -9.01 -0.49
CA VAL A 63 -0.86 -9.34 -0.36
C VAL A 63 -0.62 -10.60 -1.18
N ASN A 64 0.30 -10.50 -2.11
CA ASN A 64 0.65 -11.61 -3.02
C ASN A 64 -0.60 -12.22 -3.66
N GLY A 65 -1.54 -11.35 -4.06
CA GLY A 65 -2.74 -11.78 -4.76
C GLY A 65 -3.87 -12.24 -3.86
N VAL A 66 -3.72 -12.20 -2.56
CA VAL A 66 -4.74 -12.67 -1.62
C VAL A 66 -5.28 -11.47 -0.84
N MET A 67 -6.58 -11.34 -0.77
CA MET A 67 -7.21 -10.24 -0.03
C MET A 67 -6.69 -10.23 1.40
N ALA A 68 -6.37 -9.05 1.89
CA ALA A 68 -5.75 -8.89 3.19
C ALA A 68 -6.37 -7.71 3.94
N GLN A 69 -6.41 -7.85 5.25
CA GLN A 69 -6.88 -6.79 6.13
C GLN A 69 -5.68 -6.02 6.67
N ASP A 70 -5.96 -4.90 7.32
CA ASP A 70 -4.91 -4.03 7.84
C ASP A 70 -3.97 -4.76 8.79
N ALA A 71 -4.45 -5.76 9.51
CA ALA A 71 -3.63 -6.49 10.47
C ALA A 71 -2.75 -7.56 9.83
N ALA A 72 -2.90 -7.80 8.53
CA ALA A 72 -2.11 -8.84 7.86
C ALA A 72 -0.63 -8.48 7.87
N ALA A 73 0.20 -9.46 8.19
CA ALA A 73 1.64 -9.27 8.31
C ALA A 73 2.31 -9.18 6.95
N LEU A 74 3.37 -8.42 6.89
CA LEU A 74 4.19 -8.28 5.69
C LEU A 74 5.57 -8.86 5.92
N LYS A 75 6.17 -9.35 4.83
CA LYS A 75 7.53 -9.87 4.85
C LYS A 75 8.31 -9.22 3.72
N ASP A 76 9.61 -9.20 3.87
CA ASP A 76 10.50 -8.69 2.84
C ASP A 76 10.22 -9.41 1.52
N GLY A 77 10.08 -8.63 0.46
CA GLY A 77 9.81 -9.18 -0.86
C GLY A 77 8.34 -9.35 -1.21
N ASP A 78 7.44 -9.12 -0.26
CA ASP A 78 6.01 -9.24 -0.55
C ASP A 78 5.55 -8.19 -1.55
N GLU A 79 4.47 -8.52 -2.25
CA GLU A 79 3.79 -7.60 -3.16
C GLU A 79 2.45 -7.24 -2.53
N THR A 80 2.24 -5.96 -2.31
CA THR A 80 1.01 -5.46 -1.70
C THR A 80 0.28 -4.58 -2.70
N ALA A 81 -0.97 -4.87 -2.96
CA ALA A 81 -1.80 -4.06 -3.86
C ALA A 81 -2.79 -3.25 -3.03
N TYR A 82 -2.96 -1.99 -3.39
CA TYR A 82 -3.98 -1.13 -2.80
C TYR A 82 -4.95 -0.69 -3.88
N PHE A 83 -6.23 -0.69 -3.55
CA PHE A 83 -7.25 -0.38 -4.53
C PHE A 83 -8.49 0.15 -3.82
N PRO A 84 -9.30 0.97 -4.52
CA PRO A 84 -10.55 1.44 -3.92
C PRO A 84 -11.53 0.28 -3.80
N PRO A 85 -12.51 0.41 -2.91
CA PRO A 85 -13.51 -0.65 -2.78
C PRO A 85 -14.29 -0.85 -4.06
N VAL A 86 -14.61 -2.09 -4.35
CA VAL A 86 -15.50 -2.40 -5.46
C VAL A 86 -16.89 -2.07 -5.01
N THR A 87 -17.50 -1.11 -5.65
CA THR A 87 -18.88 -0.83 -5.35
C THR A 87 -19.71 -1.87 -6.09
N GLY A 88 -20.35 -2.69 -5.38
CA GLY A 88 -21.11 -3.76 -5.96
C GLY A 88 -22.30 -3.26 -6.72
N GLY A 89 -22.20 -2.43 -7.36
CA GLY A 89 -23.21 -1.96 -8.25
C GLY A 89 -24.36 -1.65 -7.83
#